data_984e1dd0021409be2e447904fc68ae0b
#
_entry.id   984e1dd0021409be2e447904fc68ae0b
#
_cell.length_a   1.000
_cell.length_b   1.000
_cell.length_c   1.000
_cell.angle_alpha   90.00
_cell.angle_beta   90.00
_cell.angle_gamma   90.00
#
_symmetry.space_group_name_H-M   'P 1'
#
loop_
_entity.id
_entity.type
_entity.pdbx_description
1 polymer ?
#
loop_
_entity_poly.entity_id
_entity_poly.type
_entity_poly.pdbx_seq_one_letter_code
_entity_poly.pdbx_strand_id
1 'polypeptide(L)'
;MKRVEDFAAYLLGAPSDLQEILHSLHTNVLAEDNAVYVALTEKTTSGELFIVGSSGLDQESLVGLSWLRTTTQFPTIDCLNSGSDVYLPSKEAWLEKYPQSALFREKLGIEEILCQPIHWSQDSSYCLSLAFGAATSGKSRDLELLRTLGRLFETYLDKAREKKVVNLEPPTFSMKRKIEALNVRHQETVHLVIKGLNNQEIAEAQGISVNTVKSDLKKIFKDLGVSYRSQIYAEMIDEG
;
A
#
# COMPACT_ATOMS: atom_id res chain seq x y z
N MET A 1 -28.00 -2.58 1.41
CA MET A 1 -28.41 -1.50 0.47
C MET A 1 -27.97 -0.12 0.96
N LYS A 2 -28.38 0.34 2.15
CA LYS A 2 -28.02 1.69 2.64
C LYS A 2 -26.50 2.02 2.54
N ARG A 3 -25.61 1.12 2.97
CA ARG A 3 -24.15 1.34 2.90
C ARG A 3 -23.61 1.56 1.48
N VAL A 4 -24.18 0.86 0.49
CA VAL A 4 -23.84 1.04 -0.93
C VAL A 4 -24.30 2.42 -1.42
N GLU A 5 -25.51 2.81 -1.02
CA GLU A 5 -26.09 4.13 -1.36
C GLU A 5 -25.26 5.26 -0.73
N ASP A 6 -24.90 5.12 0.54
CA ASP A 6 -24.09 6.11 1.27
C ASP A 6 -22.70 6.24 0.63
N PHE A 7 -22.06 5.12 0.27
CA PHE A 7 -20.74 5.15 -0.40
C PHE A 7 -20.85 5.73 -1.81
N ALA A 8 -21.87 5.36 -2.56
CA ALA A 8 -22.11 5.94 -3.87
C ALA A 8 -22.34 7.46 -3.80
N ALA A 9 -23.12 7.92 -2.81
CA ALA A 9 -23.35 9.36 -2.59
C ALA A 9 -22.05 10.09 -2.23
N TYR A 10 -21.19 9.49 -1.40
CA TYR A 10 -19.87 10.02 -1.09
C TYR A 10 -19.00 10.16 -2.35
N LEU A 11 -18.93 9.11 -3.18
CA LEU A 11 -18.17 9.14 -4.43
C LEU A 11 -18.73 10.14 -5.46
N LEU A 12 -20.05 10.38 -5.48
CA LEU A 12 -20.66 11.41 -6.31
C LEU A 12 -20.24 12.84 -5.92
N GLY A 13 -19.83 13.04 -4.65
CA GLY A 13 -19.19 14.28 -4.20
C GLY A 13 -17.81 14.53 -4.81
N ALA A 14 -17.30 13.59 -5.63
CA ALA A 14 -16.02 13.64 -6.35
C ALA A 14 -14.81 13.91 -5.45
N PRO A 15 -14.57 13.10 -4.40
CA PRO A 15 -13.36 13.22 -3.61
C PRO A 15 -12.13 13.04 -4.49
N SER A 16 -11.08 13.84 -4.29
CA SER A 16 -9.88 13.83 -5.14
C SER A 16 -8.69 13.11 -4.52
N ASP A 17 -8.79 12.74 -3.26
CA ASP A 17 -7.75 12.04 -2.51
C ASP A 17 -8.11 10.57 -2.33
N LEU A 18 -7.27 9.69 -2.90
CA LEU A 18 -7.44 8.25 -2.76
C LEU A 18 -7.39 7.79 -1.31
N GLN A 19 -6.52 8.39 -0.51
CA GLN A 19 -6.36 8.04 0.90
C GLN A 19 -7.64 8.35 1.69
N GLU A 20 -8.30 9.49 1.41
CA GLU A 20 -9.60 9.84 2.00
C GLU A 20 -10.69 8.85 1.59
N ILE A 21 -10.68 8.39 0.34
CA ILE A 21 -11.67 7.42 -0.16
C ILE A 21 -11.49 6.07 0.56
N LEU A 22 -10.27 5.57 0.66
CA LEU A 22 -9.97 4.33 1.38
C LEU A 22 -10.26 4.45 2.87
N HIS A 23 -9.98 5.60 3.46
CA HIS A 23 -10.34 5.89 4.86
C HIS A 23 -11.86 5.88 5.06
N SER A 24 -12.62 6.54 4.19
CA SER A 24 -14.08 6.53 4.27
C SER A 24 -14.66 5.13 4.07
N LEU A 25 -14.12 4.35 3.12
CA LEU A 25 -14.53 2.95 2.93
C LEU A 25 -14.27 2.12 4.19
N HIS A 26 -13.11 2.26 4.82
CA HIS A 26 -12.71 1.56 6.04
C HIS A 26 -13.57 1.95 7.25
N THR A 27 -13.62 3.26 7.57
CA THR A 27 -14.14 3.74 8.86
C THR A 27 -15.63 4.07 8.87
N ASN A 28 -16.23 4.34 7.72
CA ASN A 28 -17.64 4.68 7.62
C ASN A 28 -18.47 3.54 7.02
N VAL A 29 -18.02 2.97 5.89
CA VAL A 29 -18.82 1.97 5.16
C VAL A 29 -18.68 0.57 5.76
N LEU A 30 -17.46 0.19 6.17
CA LEU A 30 -17.11 -1.13 6.71
C LEU A 30 -16.95 -1.15 8.24
N ALA A 31 -17.29 -0.05 8.93
CA ALA A 31 -17.14 0.06 10.38
C ALA A 31 -17.86 -1.06 11.16
N GLU A 32 -19.08 -1.41 10.74
CA GLU A 32 -19.89 -2.45 11.37
C GLU A 32 -19.38 -3.88 11.09
N ASP A 33 -18.54 -4.05 10.05
CA ASP A 33 -17.97 -5.34 9.67
C ASP A 33 -16.66 -5.66 10.41
N ASN A 34 -16.22 -4.80 11.33
CA ASN A 34 -14.93 -4.94 12.00
C ASN A 34 -13.78 -5.03 10.99
N ALA A 35 -13.76 -4.11 10.03
CA ALA A 35 -12.66 -4.01 9.07
C ALA A 35 -11.35 -3.70 9.82
N VAL A 36 -10.30 -4.46 9.52
CA VAL A 36 -8.96 -4.27 10.08
C VAL A 36 -8.17 -3.32 9.20
N TYR A 37 -8.25 -3.53 7.89
CA TYR A 37 -7.69 -2.60 6.91
C TYR A 37 -8.38 -2.68 5.55
N VAL A 38 -8.23 -1.60 4.82
CA VAL A 38 -8.51 -1.49 3.38
C VAL A 38 -7.23 -1.02 2.71
N ALA A 39 -6.80 -1.67 1.63
CA ALA A 39 -5.60 -1.29 0.89
C ALA A 39 -5.81 -1.46 -0.61
N LEU A 40 -5.28 -0.53 -1.39
CA LEU A 40 -5.14 -0.65 -2.84
C LEU A 40 -3.68 -0.91 -3.17
N THR A 41 -3.41 -2.04 -3.81
CA THR A 41 -2.08 -2.47 -4.25
C THR A 41 -2.02 -2.45 -5.76
N GLU A 42 -0.96 -1.90 -6.32
CA GLU A 42 -0.61 -1.90 -7.73
C GLU A 42 0.47 -2.94 -8.01
N LYS A 43 0.35 -3.61 -9.16
CA LYS A 43 1.42 -4.37 -9.78
C LYS A 43 1.69 -3.76 -11.15
N THR A 44 2.89 -3.24 -11.34
CA THR A 44 3.33 -2.66 -12.62
C THR A 44 3.58 -3.73 -13.68
N THR A 45 3.74 -3.32 -14.92
CA THR A 45 4.16 -4.22 -16.02
C THR A 45 5.57 -4.79 -15.82
N SER A 46 6.45 -4.08 -15.08
CA SER A 46 7.77 -4.59 -14.66
C SER A 46 7.69 -5.64 -13.54
N GLY A 47 6.49 -5.84 -12.95
CA GLY A 47 6.26 -6.76 -11.84
C GLY A 47 6.52 -6.18 -10.46
N GLU A 48 6.77 -4.89 -10.35
CA GLU A 48 6.91 -4.19 -9.07
C GLU A 48 5.54 -4.04 -8.38
N LEU A 49 5.54 -4.10 -7.04
CA LEU A 49 4.35 -4.01 -6.22
C LEU A 49 4.39 -2.75 -5.35
N PHE A 50 3.31 -2.00 -5.36
CA PHE A 50 3.17 -0.78 -4.58
C PHE A 50 1.84 -0.76 -3.82
N ILE A 51 1.86 -0.37 -2.55
CA ILE A 51 0.64 0.00 -1.83
C ILE A 51 0.34 1.45 -2.19
N VAL A 52 -0.63 1.66 -3.07
CA VAL A 52 -1.01 2.98 -3.59
C VAL A 52 -1.73 3.81 -2.54
N GLY A 53 -2.45 3.14 -1.66
CA GLY A 53 -3.10 3.75 -0.51
C GLY A 53 -3.66 2.69 0.44
N SER A 54 -3.84 3.06 1.71
CA SER A 54 -4.38 2.15 2.72
C SER A 54 -5.01 2.89 3.89
N SER A 55 -5.93 2.24 4.58
CA SER A 55 -6.48 2.67 5.86
C SER A 55 -6.54 1.50 6.82
N GLY A 56 -6.13 1.70 8.07
CA GLY A 56 -6.09 0.67 9.12
C GLY A 56 -4.74 -0.04 9.27
N LEU A 57 -3.79 0.15 8.33
CA LEU A 57 -2.42 -0.35 8.45
C LEU A 57 -1.53 0.69 9.14
N ASP A 58 -0.78 0.28 10.15
CA ASP A 58 0.25 1.11 10.75
C ASP A 58 1.54 1.12 9.89
N GLN A 59 2.45 2.04 10.21
CA GLN A 59 3.70 2.20 9.47
C GLN A 59 4.55 0.91 9.45
N GLU A 60 4.58 0.16 10.54
CA GLU A 60 5.35 -1.08 10.63
C GLU A 60 4.77 -2.17 9.71
N SER A 61 3.44 -2.27 9.65
CA SER A 61 2.73 -3.20 8.76
C SER A 61 2.90 -2.84 7.30
N LEU A 62 2.89 -1.53 6.96
CA LEU A 62 3.18 -1.04 5.61
C LEU A 62 4.60 -1.38 5.17
N VAL A 63 5.59 -1.16 6.05
CA VAL A 63 6.98 -1.59 5.81
C VAL A 63 7.05 -3.11 5.66
N GLY A 64 6.32 -3.87 6.49
CA GLY A 64 6.24 -5.33 6.39
C GLY A 64 5.63 -5.84 5.08
N LEU A 65 4.80 -5.05 4.41
CA LEU A 65 4.20 -5.40 3.11
C LEU A 65 5.05 -4.94 1.92
N SER A 66 5.93 -3.94 2.10
CA SER A 66 6.73 -3.38 1.01
C SER A 66 7.77 -4.36 0.43
N TRP A 67 8.09 -5.45 1.16
CA TRP A 67 8.98 -6.50 0.68
C TRP A 67 8.27 -7.66 -0.01
N LEU A 68 6.94 -7.64 -0.14
CA LEU A 68 6.22 -8.63 -0.93
C LEU A 68 6.69 -8.59 -2.40
N ARG A 69 6.88 -9.77 -2.96
CA ARG A 69 7.25 -9.96 -4.38
C ARG A 69 6.10 -10.65 -5.11
N THR A 70 6.05 -10.51 -6.40
CA THR A 70 5.05 -11.21 -7.24
C THR A 70 5.12 -12.74 -7.13
N THR A 71 6.21 -13.27 -6.59
CA THR A 71 6.40 -14.70 -6.29
C THR A 71 6.01 -15.09 -4.87
N THR A 72 5.71 -14.11 -4.00
CA THR A 72 5.31 -14.39 -2.62
C THR A 72 3.91 -15.00 -2.61
N GLN A 73 3.72 -16.07 -1.88
CA GLN A 73 2.39 -16.64 -1.68
C GLN A 73 1.60 -15.79 -0.68
N PHE A 74 0.73 -14.95 -1.21
CA PHE A 74 -0.08 -14.00 -0.44
C PHE A 74 -1.39 -13.69 -1.19
N PRO A 75 -2.54 -13.50 -0.49
CA PRO A 75 -3.84 -13.32 -1.13
C PRO A 75 -3.90 -12.22 -2.18
N THR A 76 -3.35 -11.04 -1.85
CA THR A 76 -3.27 -9.89 -2.77
C THR A 76 -2.47 -10.21 -4.02
N ILE A 77 -1.36 -10.96 -3.88
CA ILE A 77 -0.49 -11.35 -5.00
C ILE A 77 -1.19 -12.34 -5.91
N ASP A 78 -1.90 -13.32 -5.36
CA ASP A 78 -2.67 -14.26 -6.15
C ASP A 78 -3.79 -13.56 -6.93
N CYS A 79 -4.48 -12.59 -6.31
CA CYS A 79 -5.47 -11.74 -6.96
C CYS A 79 -4.85 -10.96 -8.14
N LEU A 80 -3.72 -10.28 -7.92
CA LEU A 80 -3.00 -9.52 -8.94
C LEU A 80 -2.48 -10.41 -10.09
N ASN A 81 -2.06 -11.63 -9.81
CA ASN A 81 -1.54 -12.56 -10.79
C ASN A 81 -2.65 -13.26 -11.59
N SER A 82 -3.76 -13.61 -10.96
CA SER A 82 -4.87 -14.32 -11.58
C SER A 82 -5.90 -13.42 -12.24
N GLY A 83 -5.97 -12.13 -11.83
CA GLY A 83 -7.05 -11.22 -12.22
C GLY A 83 -8.43 -11.65 -11.71
N SER A 84 -8.48 -12.45 -10.64
CA SER A 84 -9.70 -12.99 -10.06
C SER A 84 -9.77 -12.72 -8.57
N ASP A 85 -10.99 -12.68 -8.02
CA ASP A 85 -11.20 -12.55 -6.58
C ASP A 85 -10.47 -13.66 -5.81
N VAL A 86 -9.85 -13.28 -4.70
CA VAL A 86 -9.36 -14.21 -3.69
C VAL A 86 -10.12 -13.94 -2.39
N TYR A 87 -10.93 -14.91 -1.98
CA TYR A 87 -11.70 -14.82 -0.75
C TYR A 87 -11.30 -15.92 0.22
N LEU A 88 -10.94 -15.52 1.43
CA LEU A 88 -10.62 -16.42 2.53
C LEU A 88 -11.59 -16.14 3.67
N PRO A 89 -12.57 -17.04 3.90
CA PRO A 89 -13.66 -16.84 4.87
C PRO A 89 -13.22 -17.03 6.32
N SER A 90 -12.04 -17.58 6.56
CA SER A 90 -11.56 -17.87 7.90
C SER A 90 -10.04 -17.97 7.99
N LYS A 91 -9.55 -17.96 9.22
CA LYS A 91 -8.18 -18.23 9.59
C LYS A 91 -7.66 -19.56 9.03
N GLU A 92 -8.45 -20.60 9.11
CA GLU A 92 -8.09 -21.93 8.65
C GLU A 92 -7.86 -21.95 7.14
N ALA A 93 -8.77 -21.33 6.37
CA ALA A 93 -8.63 -21.18 4.92
C ALA A 93 -7.35 -20.38 4.54
N TRP A 94 -7.01 -19.38 5.37
CA TRP A 94 -5.75 -18.65 5.18
C TRP A 94 -4.54 -19.53 5.43
N LEU A 95 -4.50 -20.22 6.57
CA LEU A 95 -3.35 -21.06 6.96
C LEU A 95 -3.12 -22.22 6.01
N GLU A 96 -4.19 -22.80 5.46
CA GLU A 96 -4.11 -23.86 4.46
C GLU A 96 -3.44 -23.38 3.17
N LYS A 97 -3.80 -22.19 2.69
CA LYS A 97 -3.33 -21.67 1.39
C LYS A 97 -2.05 -20.82 1.49
N TYR A 98 -1.89 -20.06 2.57
CA TYR A 98 -0.81 -19.09 2.75
C TYR A 98 -0.08 -19.22 4.11
N PRO A 99 0.46 -20.40 4.45
CA PRO A 99 1.07 -20.63 5.76
C PRO A 99 2.27 -19.70 6.05
N GLN A 100 2.99 -19.24 5.03
CA GLN A 100 4.15 -18.34 5.19
C GLN A 100 3.76 -16.96 5.69
N SER A 101 2.52 -16.52 5.45
CA SER A 101 2.01 -15.22 5.88
C SER A 101 1.21 -15.27 7.19
N ALA A 102 1.25 -16.40 7.91
CA ALA A 102 0.52 -16.62 9.15
C ALA A 102 0.81 -15.55 10.22
N LEU A 103 2.08 -15.20 10.41
CA LEU A 103 2.49 -14.19 11.39
C LEU A 103 1.95 -12.80 11.07
N PHE A 104 1.93 -12.41 9.80
CA PHE A 104 1.34 -11.14 9.36
C PHE A 104 -0.16 -11.10 9.67
N ARG A 105 -0.88 -12.14 9.29
CA ARG A 105 -2.29 -12.30 9.59
C ARG A 105 -2.58 -12.21 11.10
N GLU A 106 -1.81 -12.94 11.90
CA GLU A 106 -1.98 -12.99 13.36
C GLU A 106 -1.69 -11.64 14.02
N LYS A 107 -0.60 -10.97 13.62
CA LYS A 107 -0.23 -9.65 14.11
C LYS A 107 -1.35 -8.63 13.92
N LEU A 108 -2.04 -8.67 12.79
CA LEU A 108 -3.15 -7.77 12.47
C LEU A 108 -4.51 -8.26 12.94
N GLY A 109 -4.61 -9.47 13.49
CA GLY A 109 -5.89 -10.05 13.92
C GLY A 109 -6.87 -10.30 12.78
N ILE A 110 -6.38 -10.63 11.58
CA ILE A 110 -7.21 -10.87 10.41
C ILE A 110 -7.83 -12.26 10.51
N GLU A 111 -9.15 -12.33 10.43
CA GLU A 111 -9.90 -13.59 10.36
C GLU A 111 -10.41 -13.87 8.94
N GLU A 112 -10.74 -12.84 8.19
CA GLU A 112 -11.33 -12.94 6.87
C GLU A 112 -10.73 -11.88 5.94
N ILE A 113 -10.53 -12.20 4.66
CA ILE A 113 -10.08 -11.25 3.65
C ILE A 113 -10.75 -11.49 2.31
N LEU A 114 -11.12 -10.40 1.65
CA LEU A 114 -11.48 -10.35 0.24
C LEU A 114 -10.46 -9.48 -0.51
N CYS A 115 -9.83 -10.06 -1.51
CA CYS A 115 -9.00 -9.37 -2.49
C CYS A 115 -9.75 -9.34 -3.81
N GLN A 116 -10.03 -8.15 -4.35
CA GLN A 116 -10.73 -7.95 -5.61
C GLN A 116 -9.82 -7.30 -6.64
N PRO A 117 -9.74 -7.84 -7.87
CA PRO A 117 -9.04 -7.15 -8.94
C PRO A 117 -9.80 -5.87 -9.30
N ILE A 118 -9.05 -4.81 -9.56
CA ILE A 118 -9.56 -3.51 -10.03
C ILE A 118 -8.94 -3.25 -11.39
N HIS A 119 -9.77 -3.21 -12.43
CA HIS A 119 -9.36 -3.02 -13.83
C HIS A 119 -9.34 -1.53 -14.17
N TRP A 120 -8.31 -0.83 -13.70
CA TRP A 120 -8.27 0.63 -13.78
C TRP A 120 -7.26 1.18 -14.79
N SER A 121 -6.23 0.42 -15.16
CA SER A 121 -5.21 0.79 -16.15
C SER A 121 -4.91 -0.37 -17.09
N GLN A 122 -4.46 -0.06 -18.32
CA GLN A 122 -3.94 -1.09 -19.24
C GLN A 122 -2.48 -1.46 -18.91
N ASP A 123 -1.77 -0.56 -18.20
CA ASP A 123 -0.34 -0.69 -17.94
C ASP A 123 -0.03 -1.26 -16.55
N SER A 124 -1.04 -1.48 -15.70
CA SER A 124 -0.88 -1.99 -14.33
C SER A 124 -2.10 -2.76 -13.89
N SER A 125 -1.89 -3.74 -13.01
CA SER A 125 -2.96 -4.47 -12.33
C SER A 125 -3.12 -3.96 -10.92
N TYR A 126 -4.36 -3.82 -10.46
CA TYR A 126 -4.68 -3.35 -9.11
C TYR A 126 -5.47 -4.39 -8.33
N CYS A 127 -5.29 -4.39 -7.02
CA CYS A 127 -6.06 -5.22 -6.10
C CYS A 127 -6.56 -4.38 -4.92
N LEU A 128 -7.88 -4.36 -4.71
CA LEU A 128 -8.49 -3.84 -3.49
C LEU A 128 -8.57 -4.98 -2.47
N SER A 129 -7.84 -4.85 -1.37
CA SER A 129 -7.86 -5.80 -0.26
C SER A 129 -8.71 -5.25 0.87
N LEU A 130 -9.72 -6.03 1.28
CA LEU A 130 -10.61 -5.75 2.41
C LEU A 130 -10.38 -6.85 3.46
N ALA A 131 -9.73 -6.50 4.57
CA ALA A 131 -9.41 -7.44 5.64
C ALA A 131 -10.25 -7.16 6.89
N PHE A 132 -10.71 -8.21 7.53
CA PHE A 132 -11.63 -8.14 8.65
C PHE A 132 -11.15 -8.98 9.83
N GLY A 133 -11.41 -8.48 11.04
CA GLY A 133 -11.31 -9.23 12.27
C GLY A 133 -12.51 -10.15 12.50
N ALA A 134 -12.62 -10.73 13.67
CA ALA A 134 -13.74 -11.60 14.03
C ALA A 134 -15.09 -10.89 13.81
N ALA A 135 -16.06 -11.62 13.27
CA ALA A 135 -17.40 -11.09 13.03
C ALA A 135 -18.08 -10.72 14.37
N THR A 136 -18.47 -9.46 14.49
CA THR A 136 -19.10 -8.93 15.73
C THR A 136 -20.49 -9.48 15.99
N SER A 137 -21.20 -9.92 14.94
CA SER A 137 -22.59 -10.39 15.02
C SER A 137 -22.76 -11.90 14.91
N GLY A 138 -21.67 -12.66 14.78
CA GLY A 138 -21.70 -14.11 14.51
C GLY A 138 -22.32 -14.50 13.16
N LYS A 139 -22.62 -13.52 12.29
CA LYS A 139 -23.11 -13.74 10.92
C LYS A 139 -21.95 -13.63 9.94
N SER A 140 -21.95 -14.46 8.91
CA SER A 140 -21.03 -14.30 7.78
C SER A 140 -21.28 -12.94 7.10
N ARG A 141 -20.21 -12.33 6.62
CA ARG A 141 -20.31 -11.06 5.87
C ARG A 141 -20.98 -11.27 4.53
N ASP A 142 -21.71 -10.26 4.10
CA ASP A 142 -22.36 -10.25 2.78
C ASP A 142 -21.30 -10.01 1.69
N LEU A 143 -20.81 -11.11 1.10
CA LEU A 143 -19.78 -11.08 0.07
C LEU A 143 -20.22 -10.31 -1.18
N GLU A 144 -21.52 -10.36 -1.53
CA GLU A 144 -22.03 -9.60 -2.67
C GLU A 144 -22.06 -8.09 -2.40
N LEU A 145 -22.32 -7.70 -1.16
CA LEU A 145 -22.18 -6.31 -0.72
C LEU A 145 -20.72 -5.86 -0.88
N LEU A 146 -19.76 -6.63 -0.39
CA LEU A 146 -18.33 -6.30 -0.46
C LEU A 146 -17.87 -6.17 -1.91
N ARG A 147 -18.28 -7.10 -2.78
CA ARG A 147 -18.00 -7.05 -4.22
C ARG A 147 -18.62 -5.83 -4.89
N THR A 148 -19.82 -5.46 -4.48
CA THR A 148 -20.50 -4.28 -5.02
C THR A 148 -19.79 -2.99 -4.64
N LEU A 149 -19.27 -2.89 -3.41
CA LEU A 149 -18.46 -1.76 -2.98
C LEU A 149 -17.16 -1.64 -3.80
N GLY A 150 -16.49 -2.76 -4.08
CA GLY A 150 -15.30 -2.78 -4.95
C GLY A 150 -15.61 -2.32 -6.38
N ARG A 151 -16.72 -2.78 -6.97
CA ARG A 151 -17.17 -2.34 -8.31
C ARG A 151 -17.52 -0.85 -8.36
N LEU A 152 -18.13 -0.31 -7.31
CA LEU A 152 -18.38 1.13 -7.21
C LEU A 152 -17.08 1.92 -7.14
N PHE A 153 -16.13 1.45 -6.35
CA PHE A 153 -14.81 2.04 -6.24
C PHE A 153 -14.07 2.03 -7.59
N GLU A 154 -14.06 0.90 -8.29
CA GLU A 154 -13.49 0.76 -9.64
C GLU A 154 -14.14 1.75 -10.63
N THR A 155 -15.47 1.78 -10.68
CA THR A 155 -16.20 2.70 -11.56
C THR A 155 -15.87 4.17 -11.27
N TYR A 156 -15.66 4.50 -10.00
CA TYR A 156 -15.25 5.84 -9.60
C TYR A 156 -13.82 6.15 -10.08
N LEU A 157 -12.87 5.23 -9.88
CA LEU A 157 -11.48 5.40 -10.31
C LEU A 157 -11.38 5.62 -11.83
N ASP A 158 -12.13 4.87 -12.62
CA ASP A 158 -12.18 5.05 -14.08
C ASP A 158 -12.61 6.48 -14.46
N LYS A 159 -13.70 6.95 -13.87
CA LYS A 159 -14.19 8.32 -14.12
C LYS A 159 -13.25 9.40 -13.62
N ALA A 160 -12.62 9.17 -12.47
CA ALA A 160 -11.69 10.11 -11.86
C ALA A 160 -10.39 10.21 -12.66
N ARG A 161 -9.94 9.11 -13.27
CA ARG A 161 -8.81 9.07 -14.19
C ARG A 161 -9.10 9.87 -15.46
N GLU A 162 -10.24 9.66 -16.09
CA GLU A 162 -10.66 10.44 -17.28
C GLU A 162 -10.60 11.94 -17.01
N LYS A 163 -11.01 12.35 -15.81
CA LYS A 163 -11.02 13.76 -15.37
C LYS A 163 -9.71 14.25 -14.77
N LYS A 164 -8.70 13.39 -14.61
CA LYS A 164 -7.44 13.66 -13.88
C LYS A 164 -7.67 14.19 -12.45
N VAL A 165 -8.69 13.68 -11.76
CA VAL A 165 -9.11 14.17 -10.44
C VAL A 165 -8.39 13.44 -9.31
N VAL A 166 -8.03 12.16 -9.48
CA VAL A 166 -7.34 11.37 -8.44
C VAL A 166 -5.87 11.20 -8.80
N ASN A 167 -5.01 11.60 -7.88
CA ASN A 167 -3.57 11.31 -7.98
C ASN A 167 -3.29 9.95 -7.33
N LEU A 168 -2.77 9.02 -8.12
CA LEU A 168 -2.44 7.66 -7.71
C LEU A 168 -0.94 7.37 -7.84
N GLU A 169 -0.13 8.38 -7.69
CA GLU A 169 1.30 8.10 -7.62
C GLU A 169 1.58 7.28 -6.34
N PRO A 170 2.14 6.07 -6.46
CA PRO A 170 2.54 5.28 -5.31
C PRO A 170 3.50 6.08 -4.42
N PRO A 171 3.46 5.90 -3.10
CA PRO A 171 4.41 6.56 -2.19
C PRO A 171 5.87 6.34 -2.57
N THR A 172 6.22 5.15 -3.05
CA THR A 172 7.55 4.78 -3.54
C THR A 172 7.93 5.49 -4.83
N PHE A 173 7.00 5.66 -5.76
CA PHE A 173 7.21 6.47 -6.97
C PHE A 173 7.42 7.95 -6.61
N SER A 174 6.70 8.42 -5.60
CA SER A 174 6.94 9.72 -4.98
C SER A 174 8.34 9.82 -4.39
N MET A 175 8.86 8.76 -3.76
CA MET A 175 10.22 8.75 -3.18
C MET A 175 11.29 8.81 -4.25
N LYS A 176 11.21 8.01 -5.30
CA LYS A 176 12.16 8.05 -6.44
C LYS A 176 12.21 9.45 -7.05
N ARG A 177 11.06 10.06 -7.34
CA ARG A 177 10.99 11.44 -7.83
C ARG A 177 11.55 12.45 -6.84
N LYS A 178 11.28 12.28 -5.55
CA LYS A 178 11.87 13.15 -4.51
C LYS A 178 13.38 13.00 -4.47
N ILE A 179 13.91 11.77 -4.61
CA ILE A 179 15.36 11.53 -4.70
C ILE A 179 15.94 12.17 -5.97
N GLU A 180 15.28 11.99 -7.12
CA GLU A 180 15.69 12.60 -8.39
C GLU A 180 15.67 14.13 -8.35
N ALA A 181 14.79 14.73 -7.55
CA ALA A 181 14.72 16.17 -7.33
C ALA A 181 15.81 16.71 -6.37
N LEU A 182 16.49 15.85 -5.63
CA LEU A 182 17.63 16.25 -4.79
C LEU A 182 18.81 16.69 -5.68
N ASN A 183 19.70 17.51 -5.12
CA ASN A 183 20.97 17.79 -5.80
C ASN A 183 21.83 16.52 -5.89
N VAL A 184 22.75 16.48 -6.87
CA VAL A 184 23.57 15.30 -7.21
C VAL A 184 24.28 14.72 -5.97
N ARG A 185 24.84 15.55 -5.10
CA ARG A 185 25.52 15.08 -3.88
C ARG A 185 24.55 14.41 -2.91
N HIS A 186 23.36 14.96 -2.75
CA HIS A 186 22.33 14.34 -1.89
C HIS A 186 21.81 13.02 -2.48
N GLN A 187 21.67 12.93 -3.80
CA GLN A 187 21.33 11.67 -4.48
C GLN A 187 22.40 10.60 -4.21
N GLU A 188 23.68 10.97 -4.37
CA GLU A 188 24.81 10.09 -4.01
C GLU A 188 24.77 9.67 -2.54
N THR A 189 24.51 10.62 -1.62
CA THR A 189 24.38 10.31 -0.20
C THR A 189 23.28 9.28 0.06
N VAL A 190 22.11 9.46 -0.55
CA VAL A 190 20.98 8.49 -0.48
C VAL A 190 21.43 7.12 -1.01
N HIS A 191 22.11 7.07 -2.14
CA HIS A 191 22.61 5.82 -2.72
C HIS A 191 23.60 5.07 -1.79
N LEU A 192 24.51 5.81 -1.14
CA LEU A 192 25.44 5.25 -0.15
C LEU A 192 24.71 4.79 1.13
N VAL A 193 23.65 5.52 1.53
CA VAL A 193 22.76 5.11 2.60
C VAL A 193 22.11 3.75 2.25
N ILE A 194 21.55 3.60 1.06
CA ILE A 194 20.91 2.36 0.58
C ILE A 194 21.90 1.20 0.56
N LYS A 195 23.16 1.45 0.22
CA LYS A 195 24.25 0.44 0.28
C LYS A 195 24.66 0.04 1.70
N GLY A 196 24.07 0.62 2.73
CA GLY A 196 24.34 0.28 4.12
C GLY A 196 25.49 1.03 4.78
N LEU A 197 26.14 1.98 4.10
CA LEU A 197 27.29 2.69 4.62
C LEU A 197 26.89 3.57 5.81
N ASN A 198 27.71 3.59 6.86
CA ASN A 198 27.55 4.50 7.97
C ASN A 198 28.06 5.94 7.63
N ASN A 199 27.85 6.90 8.51
CA ASN A 199 28.20 8.29 8.22
C ASN A 199 29.71 8.53 8.02
N GLN A 200 30.58 7.73 8.64
CA GLN A 200 32.03 7.80 8.46
C GLN A 200 32.41 7.32 7.06
N GLU A 201 31.86 6.17 6.65
CA GLU A 201 32.10 5.58 5.33
C GLU A 201 31.56 6.46 4.20
N ILE A 202 30.40 7.11 4.41
CA ILE A 202 29.84 8.09 3.46
C ILE A 202 30.78 9.32 3.36
N ALA A 203 31.27 9.82 4.49
CA ALA A 203 32.18 10.96 4.52
C ALA A 203 33.47 10.67 3.73
N GLU A 204 34.04 9.47 3.92
CA GLU A 204 35.22 8.98 3.19
C GLU A 204 34.93 8.83 1.70
N ALA A 205 33.82 8.21 1.33
CA ALA A 205 33.41 7.99 -0.07
C ALA A 205 33.20 9.30 -0.83
N GLN A 206 32.69 10.33 -0.16
CA GLN A 206 32.39 11.63 -0.78
C GLN A 206 33.49 12.69 -0.57
N GLY A 207 34.54 12.36 0.20
CA GLY A 207 35.65 13.33 0.50
C GLY A 207 35.21 14.54 1.32
N ILE A 208 34.23 14.38 2.22
CA ILE A 208 33.68 15.46 3.06
C ILE A 208 33.75 15.09 4.54
N SER A 209 33.44 16.03 5.44
CA SER A 209 33.44 15.76 6.87
C SER A 209 32.18 14.97 7.30
N VAL A 210 32.29 14.17 8.37
CA VAL A 210 31.15 13.47 8.99
C VAL A 210 30.07 14.44 9.43
N ASN A 211 30.46 15.66 9.86
CA ASN A 211 29.49 16.70 10.23
C ASN A 211 28.71 17.22 9.01
N THR A 212 29.34 17.29 7.85
CA THR A 212 28.68 17.61 6.58
C THR A 212 27.66 16.52 6.23
N VAL A 213 28.04 15.23 6.31
CA VAL A 213 27.12 14.10 6.08
C VAL A 213 25.92 14.15 7.00
N LYS A 214 26.11 14.41 8.30
CA LYS A 214 25.00 14.56 9.26
C LYS A 214 24.06 15.71 8.88
N SER A 215 24.62 16.84 8.44
CA SER A 215 23.84 18.00 8.00
C SER A 215 23.06 17.70 6.72
N ASP A 216 23.69 17.02 5.76
CA ASP A 216 23.06 16.62 4.50
C ASP A 216 21.95 15.62 4.75
N LEU A 217 22.18 14.58 5.57
CA LEU A 217 21.14 13.61 5.94
C LEU A 217 19.94 14.27 6.61
N LYS A 218 20.14 15.27 7.48
CA LYS A 218 19.03 16.00 8.08
C LYS A 218 18.17 16.74 7.03
N LYS A 219 18.80 17.33 6.00
CA LYS A 219 18.10 17.97 4.89
C LYS A 219 17.39 16.93 4.02
N ILE A 220 18.10 15.87 3.64
CA ILE A 220 17.56 14.76 2.84
C ILE A 220 16.33 14.18 3.51
N PHE A 221 16.38 13.88 4.81
CA PHE A 221 15.24 13.32 5.54
C PHE A 221 14.02 14.26 5.51
N LYS A 222 14.26 15.57 5.66
CA LYS A 222 13.21 16.58 5.55
C LYS A 222 12.62 16.62 4.13
N ASP A 223 13.46 16.63 3.10
CA ASP A 223 13.03 16.75 1.71
C ASP A 223 12.30 15.49 1.22
N LEU A 224 12.74 14.31 1.69
CA LEU A 224 12.08 13.03 1.42
C LEU A 224 10.81 12.80 2.26
N GLY A 225 10.65 13.53 3.36
CA GLY A 225 9.53 13.34 4.30
C GLY A 225 9.70 12.11 5.19
N VAL A 226 10.95 11.68 5.45
CA VAL A 226 11.27 10.54 6.32
C VAL A 226 11.86 11.01 7.65
N SER A 227 11.65 10.22 8.71
CA SER A 227 12.18 10.53 10.05
C SER A 227 13.44 9.73 10.41
N TYR A 228 13.65 8.59 9.76
CA TYR A 228 14.72 7.65 10.09
C TYR A 228 15.42 7.15 8.83
N ARG A 229 16.70 6.85 8.97
CA ARG A 229 17.54 6.24 7.93
C ARG A 229 16.95 4.92 7.39
N SER A 230 16.37 4.10 8.27
CA SER A 230 15.73 2.83 7.91
C SER A 230 14.54 2.99 6.97
N GLN A 231 13.86 4.14 6.97
CA GLN A 231 12.76 4.41 6.03
C GLN A 231 13.26 4.58 4.60
N ILE A 232 14.47 5.12 4.40
CA ILE A 232 15.09 5.18 3.06
C ILE A 232 15.39 3.76 2.55
N TYR A 233 15.85 2.86 3.44
CA TYR A 233 16.08 1.45 3.08
C TYR A 233 14.80 0.74 2.68
N ALA A 234 13.74 0.89 3.49
CA ALA A 234 12.48 0.20 3.28
C ALA A 234 11.85 0.53 1.92
N GLU A 235 12.08 1.76 1.42
CA GLU A 235 11.50 2.25 0.17
C GLU A 235 12.36 1.98 -1.07
N MET A 236 13.63 1.57 -0.91
CA MET A 236 14.60 1.44 -2.01
C MET A 236 15.26 0.06 -2.14
N ILE A 237 15.01 -0.90 -1.23
CA ILE A 237 15.57 -2.28 -1.34
C ILE A 237 14.99 -3.07 -2.52
N ASP A 238 14.13 -2.50 -3.32
CA ASP A 238 13.46 -3.13 -4.46
C ASP A 238 14.19 -3.03 -5.79
N GLU A 239 15.40 -2.49 -5.87
CA GLU A 239 16.16 -2.38 -7.13
C GLU A 239 17.38 -3.33 -7.22
N GLY A 240 17.34 -4.52 -6.58
CA GLY A 240 18.45 -5.50 -6.65
C GLY A 240 18.00 -6.88 -7.04
#